data_4ed70712b88a34279f1c6f96f830961c
#
_entry.id   4ed70712b88a34279f1c6f96f830961c
#
_cell.length_a   1.000
_cell.length_b   1.000
_cell.length_c   1.000
_cell.angle_alpha   90.00
_cell.angle_beta   90.00
_cell.angle_gamma   90.00
#
_symmetry.space_group_name_H-M   'P 1'
#
loop_
_entity.id
_entity.type
_entity.pdbx_description
1 polymer ?
#
loop_
_entity_poly.entity_id
_entity_poly.type
_entity_poly.pdbx_seq_one_letter_code
_entity_poly.pdbx_strand_id
1 'polypeptide(L)'
;MNQIIKGGHKTRLLMLSTTPVNNKMTDIKNQIAFITEDNDSALESVGIKSIETTLKNAQMAFNKWAKLPESERTSASFVDAVDLDYFQLLDTLTIARSRKHIEKYYDLADIGDFPERLIPINVKSEIDTKEMFPSLEIINKTISWLKRYSNQYMSMIIMV
;
A
#
# COMPACT_ATOMS: atom_id res chain seq x y z
N MET A 1 4.46 -16.66 13.06
CA MET A 1 5.61 -15.78 12.77
C MET A 1 6.11 -15.07 14.04
N ASN A 2 5.27 -14.38 14.80
CA ASN A 2 5.65 -13.74 16.07
C ASN A 2 6.31 -14.69 17.09
N GLN A 3 5.90 -15.97 17.19
CA GLN A 3 6.50 -16.95 18.08
C GLN A 3 7.94 -17.31 17.70
N ILE A 4 8.28 -17.32 16.43
CA ILE A 4 9.64 -17.60 15.93
C ILE A 4 10.56 -16.42 16.23
N ILE A 5 10.08 -15.20 16.02
CA ILE A 5 10.85 -13.97 16.26
C ILE A 5 11.08 -13.77 17.77
N LYS A 6 10.06 -14.03 18.60
CA LYS A 6 10.15 -13.94 20.07
C LYS A 6 10.86 -15.11 20.72
N GLY A 7 11.21 -16.16 19.96
CA GLY A 7 11.87 -17.37 20.47
C GLY A 7 13.37 -17.23 20.81
N GLY A 8 13.90 -15.99 20.84
CA GLY A 8 15.26 -15.69 21.32
C GLY A 8 16.39 -15.90 20.34
N HIS A 9 16.12 -16.30 19.10
CA HIS A 9 17.14 -16.35 18.06
C HIS A 9 17.19 -15.05 17.27
N LYS A 10 18.38 -14.46 17.09
CA LYS A 10 18.58 -13.30 16.21
C LYS A 10 18.20 -13.66 14.77
N THR A 11 17.01 -13.35 14.36
CA THR A 11 16.47 -13.64 13.04
C THR A 11 16.58 -12.41 12.15
N ARG A 12 17.08 -12.58 10.93
CA ARG A 12 16.99 -11.54 9.90
C ARG A 12 15.74 -11.79 9.08
N LEU A 13 14.93 -10.76 8.89
CA LEU A 13 13.69 -10.84 8.13
C LEU A 13 13.84 -10.05 6.82
N LEU A 14 13.61 -10.70 5.70
CA LEU A 14 13.45 -10.07 4.40
C LEU A 14 12.01 -10.29 3.92
N MET A 15 11.29 -9.20 3.68
CA MET A 15 9.93 -9.24 3.13
C MET A 15 9.95 -8.76 1.69
N LEU A 16 9.34 -9.51 0.80
CA LEU A 16 9.18 -9.15 -0.60
C LEU A 16 7.70 -8.80 -0.84
N SER A 17 7.45 -7.60 -1.36
CA SER A 17 6.11 -7.12 -1.68
C SER A 17 6.14 -6.25 -2.93
N THR A 18 5.13 -6.38 -3.76
CA THR A 18 4.92 -5.48 -4.90
C THR A 18 4.30 -4.15 -4.46
N THR A 19 3.54 -4.16 -3.37
CA THR A 19 2.79 -3.02 -2.84
C THR A 19 2.80 -3.07 -1.31
N PRO A 20 3.83 -2.53 -0.64
CA PRO A 20 3.93 -2.59 0.83
C PRO A 20 2.82 -1.80 1.53
N VAL A 21 2.29 -0.77 0.87
CA VAL A 21 1.08 -0.03 1.31
C VAL A 21 -0.03 -0.33 0.33
N ASN A 22 -1.06 -1.03 0.77
CA ASN A 22 -2.20 -1.33 -0.10
C ASN A 22 -3.32 -0.30 0.09
N ASN A 23 -3.89 -0.20 1.30
CA ASN A 23 -5.01 0.71 1.57
C ASN A 23 -4.79 1.61 2.80
N LYS A 24 -3.95 1.21 3.73
CA LYS A 24 -3.74 1.92 5.00
C LYS A 24 -2.28 1.85 5.43
N MET A 25 -1.82 2.88 6.13
CA MET A 25 -0.50 2.89 6.76
C MET A 25 -0.35 1.81 7.85
N THR A 26 -1.46 1.26 8.34
CA THR A 26 -1.47 0.11 9.25
C THR A 26 -0.80 -1.13 8.63
N ASP A 27 -0.87 -1.28 7.30
CA ASP A 27 -0.26 -2.41 6.60
C ASP A 27 1.27 -2.34 6.73
N ILE A 28 1.86 -1.17 6.57
CA ILE A 28 3.29 -0.92 6.84
C ILE A 28 3.61 -1.09 8.32
N LYS A 29 2.78 -0.56 9.23
CA LYS A 29 3.00 -0.71 10.68
C LYS A 29 3.17 -2.18 11.05
N ASN A 30 2.28 -3.04 10.57
CA ASN A 30 2.34 -4.47 10.85
C ASN A 30 3.61 -5.14 10.29
N GLN A 31 4.09 -4.69 9.13
CA GLN A 31 5.34 -5.19 8.55
C GLN A 31 6.56 -4.73 9.35
N ILE A 32 6.59 -3.46 9.75
CA ILE A 32 7.67 -2.89 10.57
C ILE A 32 7.73 -3.58 11.93
N ALA A 33 6.59 -3.90 12.54
CA ALA A 33 6.49 -4.58 13.83
C ALA A 33 7.24 -5.92 13.85
N PHE A 34 7.33 -6.62 12.73
CA PHE A 34 8.15 -7.84 12.63
C PHE A 34 9.65 -7.57 12.72
N ILE A 35 10.11 -6.41 12.26
CA ILE A 35 11.53 -6.03 12.26
C ILE A 35 11.92 -5.42 13.59
N THR A 36 11.03 -4.64 14.18
CA THR A 36 11.25 -3.86 15.42
C THR A 36 10.76 -4.56 16.67
N GLU A 37 10.20 -5.76 16.55
CA GLU A 37 9.61 -6.52 17.67
C GLU A 37 8.53 -5.73 18.43
N ASP A 38 7.72 -4.94 17.72
CA ASP A 38 6.74 -3.99 18.26
C ASP A 38 7.35 -2.83 19.09
N ASN A 39 8.65 -2.61 19.00
CA ASN A 39 9.29 -1.49 19.69
C ASN A 39 9.12 -0.20 18.86
N ASP A 40 8.32 0.73 19.37
CA ASP A 40 8.00 1.99 18.70
C ASP A 40 9.21 2.94 18.55
N SER A 41 10.17 2.85 19.49
CA SER A 41 11.39 3.67 19.49
C SER A 41 12.61 2.98 18.85
N ALA A 42 12.42 1.83 18.20
CA ALA A 42 13.54 1.05 17.64
C ALA A 42 14.40 1.81 16.62
N LEU A 43 13.87 2.87 16.02
CA LEU A 43 14.52 3.69 15.00
C LEU A 43 14.94 5.08 15.49
N GLU A 44 14.99 5.30 16.82
CA GLU A 44 15.41 6.56 17.40
C GLU A 44 16.85 6.94 17.00
N SER A 45 17.73 5.95 16.89
CA SER A 45 19.11 6.14 16.45
C SER A 45 19.27 6.69 15.03
N VAL A 46 18.25 6.54 14.19
CA VAL A 46 18.19 7.08 12.84
C VAL A 46 17.25 8.30 12.72
N GLY A 47 16.86 8.88 13.87
CA GLY A 47 16.11 10.13 13.94
C GLY A 47 14.58 9.95 14.04
N ILE A 48 14.05 8.74 14.02
CA ILE A 48 12.61 8.46 14.11
C ILE A 48 12.24 8.14 15.55
N LYS A 49 11.68 9.12 16.25
CA LYS A 49 11.36 9.01 17.69
C LYS A 49 10.21 8.03 17.96
N SER A 50 9.21 7.97 17.10
CA SER A 50 8.05 7.09 17.24
C SER A 50 7.54 6.69 15.85
N ILE A 51 7.61 5.41 15.57
CA ILE A 51 7.13 4.81 14.32
C ILE A 51 5.61 4.99 14.21
N GLU A 52 4.90 4.78 15.31
CA GLU A 52 3.45 4.92 15.33
C GLU A 52 2.98 6.35 15.04
N THR A 53 3.62 7.34 15.65
CA THR A 53 3.29 8.75 15.43
C THR A 53 3.58 9.15 13.98
N THR A 54 4.72 8.75 13.43
CA THR A 54 5.10 9.00 12.04
C THR A 54 4.07 8.43 11.06
N LEU A 55 3.67 7.18 11.25
CA LEU A 55 2.67 6.53 10.39
C LEU A 55 1.27 7.14 10.55
N LYS A 56 0.89 7.54 11.77
CA LYS A 56 -0.38 8.22 12.03
C LYS A 56 -0.44 9.57 11.34
N ASN A 57 0.63 10.36 11.41
CA ASN A 57 0.72 11.65 10.72
C ASN A 57 0.64 11.47 9.19
N ALA A 58 1.37 10.51 8.65
CA ALA A 58 1.31 10.17 7.23
C ALA A 58 -0.10 9.74 6.78
N GLN A 59 -0.82 8.95 7.60
CA GLN A 59 -2.21 8.57 7.32
C GLN A 59 -3.14 9.78 7.34
N MET A 60 -2.96 10.72 8.27
CA MET A 60 -3.75 11.95 8.32
C MET A 60 -3.48 12.84 7.10
N ALA A 61 -2.22 12.98 6.70
CA ALA A 61 -1.83 13.71 5.50
C ALA A 61 -2.45 13.07 4.24
N PHE A 62 -2.35 11.76 4.11
CA PHE A 62 -3.00 11.02 3.02
C PHE A 62 -4.51 11.24 2.98
N ASN A 63 -5.18 11.16 4.12
CA ASN A 63 -6.63 11.36 4.19
C ASN A 63 -7.06 12.78 3.82
N LYS A 64 -6.24 13.79 4.12
CA LYS A 64 -6.47 15.19 3.70
C LYS A 64 -6.26 15.32 2.19
N TRP A 65 -5.14 14.81 1.68
CA TRP A 65 -4.81 14.83 0.26
C TRP A 65 -5.87 14.12 -0.59
N ALA A 66 -6.36 12.96 -0.14
CA ALA A 66 -7.38 12.18 -0.85
C ALA A 66 -8.73 12.90 -0.98
N LYS A 67 -8.98 13.92 -0.15
CA LYS A 67 -10.20 14.76 -0.20
C LYS A 67 -10.06 15.97 -1.12
N LEU A 68 -8.86 16.26 -1.63
CA LEU A 68 -8.65 17.35 -2.57
C LEU A 68 -9.36 17.09 -3.91
N PRO A 69 -9.71 18.13 -4.66
CA PRO A 69 -10.18 18.01 -6.03
C PRO A 69 -9.19 17.22 -6.90
N GLU A 70 -9.68 16.52 -7.91
CA GLU A 70 -8.82 15.67 -8.77
C GLU A 70 -7.68 16.46 -9.43
N SER A 71 -7.92 17.72 -9.78
CA SER A 71 -6.91 18.63 -10.35
C SER A 71 -5.74 18.92 -9.40
N GLU A 72 -5.94 18.85 -8.09
CA GLU A 72 -4.94 19.13 -7.07
C GLU A 72 -4.27 17.87 -6.51
N ARG A 73 -4.84 16.68 -6.78
CA ARG A 73 -4.30 15.40 -6.33
C ARG A 73 -3.16 14.93 -7.21
N THR A 74 -2.01 15.59 -7.11
CA THR A 74 -0.79 15.19 -7.79
C THR A 74 0.18 14.49 -6.86
N SER A 75 1.15 13.75 -7.43
CA SER A 75 2.22 13.16 -6.62
C SER A 75 3.05 14.21 -5.88
N ALA A 76 3.25 15.39 -6.50
CA ALA A 76 3.96 16.49 -5.89
C ALA A 76 3.21 17.01 -4.66
N SER A 77 1.91 17.29 -4.77
CA SER A 77 1.11 17.78 -3.64
C SER A 77 1.01 16.74 -2.51
N PHE A 78 1.12 15.45 -2.80
CA PHE A 78 1.21 14.42 -1.77
C PHE A 78 2.55 14.46 -1.04
N VAL A 79 3.66 14.55 -1.78
CA VAL A 79 5.00 14.64 -1.19
C VAL A 79 5.12 15.87 -0.29
N ASP A 80 4.57 17.00 -0.71
CA ASP A 80 4.57 18.25 0.08
C ASP A 80 3.69 18.17 1.34
N ALA A 81 2.66 17.32 1.32
CA ALA A 81 1.74 17.15 2.45
C ALA A 81 2.25 16.19 3.54
N VAL A 82 3.21 15.35 3.22
CA VAL A 82 3.73 14.30 4.13
C VAL A 82 5.04 14.74 4.77
N ASP A 83 5.16 14.49 6.08
CA ASP A 83 6.36 14.81 6.83
C ASP A 83 7.60 14.06 6.34
N LEU A 84 8.76 14.70 6.45
CA LEU A 84 10.06 14.12 6.08
C LEU A 84 10.35 12.81 6.83
N ASP A 85 9.92 12.70 8.08
CA ASP A 85 10.12 11.51 8.92
C ASP A 85 9.51 10.25 8.30
N TYR A 86 8.40 10.37 7.57
CA TYR A 86 7.81 9.25 6.87
C TYR A 86 8.68 8.75 5.71
N PHE A 87 9.26 9.65 4.94
CA PHE A 87 10.18 9.27 3.86
C PHE A 87 11.46 8.66 4.42
N GLN A 88 11.97 9.21 5.50
CA GLN A 88 13.14 8.66 6.20
C GLN A 88 12.85 7.25 6.75
N LEU A 89 11.66 7.02 7.31
CA LEU A 89 11.21 5.71 7.75
C LEU A 89 11.21 4.69 6.59
N LEU A 90 10.63 5.07 5.45
CA LEU A 90 10.59 4.21 4.27
C LEU A 90 12.01 3.94 3.73
N ASP A 91 12.83 4.95 3.60
CA ASP A 91 14.20 4.83 3.07
C ASP A 91 15.08 3.93 3.95
N THR A 92 14.89 4.01 5.26
CA THR A 92 15.62 3.17 6.23
C THR A 92 15.23 1.69 6.15
N LEU A 93 13.97 1.38 5.89
CA LEU A 93 13.44 0.03 6.00
C LEU A 93 13.14 -0.65 4.67
N THR A 94 13.09 0.11 3.57
CA THR A 94 12.70 -0.44 2.28
C THR A 94 13.76 -0.24 1.20
N ILE A 95 13.86 -1.23 0.33
CA ILE A 95 14.66 -1.14 -0.89
C ILE A 95 13.69 -1.16 -2.07
N ALA A 96 13.33 0.03 -2.57
CA ALA A 96 12.44 0.14 -3.71
C ALA A 96 13.20 -0.06 -5.04
N ARG A 97 12.65 -0.91 -5.90
CA ARG A 97 13.18 -1.14 -7.26
C ARG A 97 12.03 -0.99 -8.27
N SER A 98 12.00 0.12 -8.97
CA SER A 98 11.08 0.31 -10.09
C SER A 98 11.62 -0.36 -11.35
N ARG A 99 10.77 -0.68 -12.33
CA ARG A 99 11.20 -1.18 -13.64
C ARG A 99 12.25 -0.27 -14.29
N LYS A 100 12.02 1.04 -14.30
CA LYS A 100 12.98 2.03 -14.81
C LYS A 100 14.33 2.00 -14.10
N HIS A 101 14.33 1.73 -12.79
CA HIS A 101 15.57 1.57 -12.04
C HIS A 101 16.30 0.31 -12.45
N ILE A 102 15.57 -0.80 -12.60
CA ILE A 102 16.14 -2.08 -13.04
C ILE A 102 16.72 -1.93 -14.44
N GLU A 103 15.96 -1.39 -15.40
CA GLU A 103 16.41 -1.13 -16.78
C GLU A 103 17.66 -0.26 -16.85
N LYS A 104 17.78 0.70 -15.95
CA LYS A 104 18.92 1.64 -15.96
C LYS A 104 20.20 1.08 -15.34
N TYR A 105 20.09 0.23 -14.33
CA TYR A 105 21.25 -0.14 -13.48
C TYR A 105 21.56 -1.64 -13.48
N TYR A 106 20.73 -2.47 -14.08
CA TYR A 106 20.95 -3.90 -14.17
C TYR A 106 21.09 -4.33 -15.62
N ASP A 107 21.95 -5.31 -15.87
CA ASP A 107 22.03 -5.92 -17.19
C ASP A 107 20.79 -6.80 -17.43
N LEU A 108 20.04 -6.49 -18.48
CA LEU A 108 18.81 -7.22 -18.83
C LEU A 108 19.10 -8.43 -19.72
N ALA A 109 20.36 -8.70 -20.08
CA ALA A 109 20.69 -9.79 -20.98
C ALA A 109 20.18 -11.16 -20.50
N ASP A 110 20.17 -11.37 -19.17
CA ASP A 110 19.70 -12.63 -18.56
C ASP A 110 18.21 -12.64 -18.22
N ILE A 111 17.56 -11.47 -18.13
CA ILE A 111 16.18 -11.33 -17.63
C ILE A 111 15.20 -11.10 -18.78
N GLY A 112 15.69 -10.55 -19.90
CA GLY A 112 14.88 -10.11 -21.03
C GLY A 112 14.24 -8.73 -20.80
N ASP A 113 13.67 -8.17 -21.87
CA ASP A 113 13.03 -6.86 -21.81
C ASP A 113 11.69 -6.92 -21.08
N PHE A 114 11.40 -5.88 -20.30
CA PHE A 114 10.08 -5.73 -19.69
C PHE A 114 9.01 -5.48 -20.76
N PRO A 115 7.82 -6.09 -20.63
CA PRO A 115 6.71 -5.82 -21.53
C PRO A 115 6.40 -4.32 -21.59
N GLU A 116 6.16 -3.82 -22.81
CA GLU A 116 5.74 -2.44 -23.03
C GLU A 116 4.42 -2.16 -22.30
N ARG A 117 4.38 -1.06 -21.56
CA ARG A 117 3.21 -0.64 -20.82
C ARG A 117 2.35 0.23 -21.72
N LEU A 118 1.31 -0.34 -22.27
CA LEU A 118 0.32 0.42 -23.05
C LEU A 118 -0.43 1.42 -22.17
N ILE A 119 -0.89 2.51 -22.80
CA ILE A 119 -1.74 3.49 -22.12
C ILE A 119 -3.06 2.81 -21.74
N PRO A 120 -3.47 2.84 -20.46
CA PRO A 120 -4.72 2.22 -20.05
C PRO A 120 -5.92 2.90 -20.74
N ILE A 121 -6.75 2.10 -21.38
CA ILE A 121 -8.01 2.57 -21.97
C ILE A 121 -9.10 2.41 -20.91
N ASN A 122 -9.60 3.52 -20.38
CA ASN A 122 -10.72 3.51 -19.45
C ASN A 122 -12.02 3.46 -20.27
N VAL A 123 -12.66 2.31 -20.30
CA VAL A 123 -14.00 2.16 -20.88
C VAL A 123 -15.03 2.43 -19.79
N LYS A 124 -15.70 3.57 -19.85
CA LYS A 124 -16.89 3.81 -19.04
C LYS A 124 -18.06 3.10 -19.70
N SER A 125 -18.58 2.08 -19.05
CA SER A 125 -19.83 1.45 -19.47
C SER A 125 -20.98 2.36 -19.06
N GLU A 126 -21.66 2.95 -20.03
CA GLU A 126 -22.92 3.66 -19.83
C GLU A 126 -24.05 2.63 -19.74
N ILE A 127 -24.19 2.02 -18.58
CA ILE A 127 -25.16 0.95 -18.34
C ILE A 127 -26.62 1.50 -18.38
N ASP A 128 -26.78 2.81 -18.19
CA ASP A 128 -28.09 3.44 -17.99
C ASP A 128 -28.70 4.14 -19.22
N THR A 129 -28.09 4.03 -20.39
CA THR A 129 -28.54 4.81 -21.58
C THR A 129 -29.86 4.36 -22.20
N LYS A 130 -30.45 3.22 -21.78
CA LYS A 130 -31.63 2.66 -22.44
C LYS A 130 -32.75 2.20 -21.51
N GLU A 131 -32.80 2.63 -20.26
CA GLU A 131 -33.83 2.23 -19.28
C GLU A 131 -34.10 0.70 -19.16
N MET A 132 -33.23 -0.12 -19.76
CA MET A 132 -33.36 -1.57 -19.81
C MET A 132 -32.60 -2.27 -18.65
N PHE A 133 -31.80 -1.52 -17.90
CA PHE A 133 -31.00 -2.03 -16.79
C PHE A 133 -31.41 -1.35 -15.49
N PRO A 134 -31.21 -2.02 -14.35
CA PRO A 134 -31.41 -1.40 -13.04
C PRO A 134 -30.59 -0.12 -12.92
N SER A 135 -31.11 0.88 -12.22
CA SER A 135 -30.42 2.15 -11.99
C SER A 135 -29.01 1.92 -11.43
N LEU A 136 -28.08 2.81 -11.74
CA LEU A 136 -26.68 2.75 -11.24
C LEU A 136 -26.64 2.61 -9.71
N GLU A 137 -27.61 3.19 -9.01
CA GLU A 137 -27.74 3.07 -7.56
C GLU A 137 -28.03 1.64 -7.11
N ILE A 138 -28.91 0.92 -7.81
CA ILE A 138 -29.24 -0.48 -7.52
C ILE A 138 -28.03 -1.37 -7.83
N ILE A 139 -27.34 -1.12 -8.94
CA ILE A 139 -26.13 -1.85 -9.33
C ILE A 139 -25.04 -1.66 -8.27
N ASN A 140 -24.79 -0.43 -7.82
CA ASN A 140 -23.80 -0.13 -6.80
C ASN A 140 -24.16 -0.74 -5.43
N LYS A 141 -25.44 -0.73 -5.06
CA LYS A 141 -25.93 -1.44 -3.85
C LYS A 141 -25.69 -2.94 -3.95
N THR A 142 -25.99 -3.54 -5.10
CA THR A 142 -25.78 -4.98 -5.34
C THR A 142 -24.31 -5.35 -5.29
N ILE A 143 -23.42 -4.56 -5.91
CA ILE A 143 -21.97 -4.76 -5.87
C ILE A 143 -21.44 -4.62 -4.43
N SER A 144 -21.90 -3.63 -3.68
CA SER A 144 -21.49 -3.42 -2.29
C SER A 144 -21.95 -4.57 -1.38
N TRP A 145 -23.14 -5.11 -1.65
CA TRP A 145 -23.69 -6.26 -0.95
C TRP A 145 -22.89 -7.54 -1.27
N LEU A 146 -22.59 -7.80 -2.54
CA LEU A 146 -21.75 -8.92 -2.97
C LEU A 146 -20.34 -8.87 -2.37
N LYS A 147 -19.72 -7.70 -2.32
CA LYS A 147 -18.41 -7.51 -1.66
C LYS A 147 -18.46 -7.82 -0.17
N ARG A 148 -19.55 -7.47 0.52
CA ARG A 148 -19.74 -7.77 1.94
C ARG A 148 -19.89 -9.26 2.18
N TYR A 149 -20.65 -9.97 1.33
CA TYR A 149 -20.78 -11.42 1.39
C TYR A 149 -19.48 -12.15 1.06
N SER A 150 -18.77 -11.75 0.00
CA SER A 150 -17.47 -12.32 -0.37
C SER A 150 -16.48 -12.25 0.79
N ASN A 151 -16.37 -11.11 1.47
CA ASN A 151 -15.48 -10.97 2.63
C ASN A 151 -15.91 -11.86 3.82
N GLN A 152 -17.20 -12.09 4.00
CA GLN A 152 -17.73 -12.94 5.07
C GLN A 152 -17.43 -14.43 4.82
N TYR A 153 -17.51 -14.88 3.59
CA TYR A 153 -17.15 -16.26 3.23
C TYR A 153 -15.63 -16.52 3.17
N MET A 154 -14.85 -15.53 2.72
CA MET A 154 -13.39 -15.64 2.76
C MET A 154 -12.85 -15.72 4.20
N SER A 155 -13.46 -15.05 5.16
CA SER A 155 -13.07 -15.18 6.57
C SER A 155 -13.45 -16.53 7.19
N MET A 156 -14.47 -17.23 6.66
CA MET A 156 -14.83 -18.58 7.08
C MET A 156 -13.88 -19.68 6.55
N ILE A 157 -13.27 -19.47 5.39
CA ILE A 157 -12.35 -20.45 4.78
C ILE A 157 -10.97 -20.44 5.44
N ILE A 158 -10.59 -19.36 6.13
CA ILE A 158 -9.29 -19.24 6.82
C ILE A 158 -9.34 -19.84 8.26
N MET A 159 -10.50 -20.29 8.73
CA MET A 159 -10.68 -20.88 10.08
C MET A 159 -10.81 -22.43 10.07
N VAL A 160 -10.39 -23.12 9.04
CA VAL A 160 -10.36 -24.60 9.03
C VAL A 160 -8.93 -25.12 9.02
#